data_50ea17a88295aff1fbe3af8d5d42319f
#
_entry.id   50ea17a88295aff1fbe3af8d5d42319f
#
_cell.length_a   1.000
_cell.length_b   1.000
_cell.length_c   1.000
_cell.angle_alpha   90.00
_cell.angle_beta   90.00
_cell.angle_gamma   90.00
#
_symmetry.space_group_name_H-M   'P 1'
#
loop_
_entity.id
_entity.type
_entity.pdbx_description
1 polymer ?
#
loop_
_entity_poly.entity_id
_entity_poly.type
_entity_poly.pdbx_seq_one_letter_code
_entity_poly.pdbx_strand_id
1 'polypeptide(L)'
;MNTGNSSIMRFFHLKLNIFLILSFLIFGFLFWHFAKEMLIVEKDGLYVGQVNLYGDLVLHLSFINKFLESGKILPDSPIFAQSKINYPIFADFTTAQIAKLTSVDFALFITTFLTGLLVIYVARIFILNFIKREKVVFLTLLIFFLNGGFGFIYFFQDYANSQKSITDFLFSMPNEYTDIKEKGYWWINSFLAYFLPQRGFLFAFPITLTILALLYTGFKKNKSYLIIIAGLLSGVLPLVHAHSLFLIFLVSLIYFPLSVMFSKEPERKNIIISWAIFAALTALLSIPIIKTISQDTNPLHFIRLDPGWTSKENIILFWGKNLGIFAPILTVALVWVYKNNKKLFSLYLPFAAIFIISNIFVFQPWEFDNSKLLIYWYFASSIIVAYFMYEFFFSEGLVHKTLGVVLIFFMVFASFLDIFRTFTPVTSYQIFSKEDIAIANSVKFLTNKNGTFVTAPIQNHPIPALSGRSTLVGYHGWLWTHGIDYTNRAQDVKKIYAGENFENLISKYRISYVTVGPHETNDFTINQKNLANYPRIILSQNWSLYDVSNIWANGNGQN
;
A
#
# COMPACT_ATOMS: atom_id res chain seq x y z
N MET A 1 40.69 -22.24 -21.28
CA MET A 1 39.27 -22.19 -21.68
C MET A 1 38.44 -22.89 -20.60
N ASN A 2 37.29 -22.38 -20.23
CA ASN A 2 36.35 -22.82 -19.18
C ASN A 2 36.58 -22.35 -17.72
N THR A 3 36.24 -21.06 -17.45
CA THR A 3 35.93 -20.59 -16.07
C THR A 3 34.87 -19.46 -16.11
N GLY A 4 33.88 -19.53 -17.00
CA GLY A 4 32.89 -18.45 -17.19
C GLY A 4 31.45 -18.72 -16.69
N ASN A 5 31.11 -19.94 -16.28
CA ASN A 5 29.70 -20.33 -16.15
C ASN A 5 29.18 -20.69 -14.74
N SER A 6 29.90 -20.35 -13.66
CA SER A 6 29.51 -20.84 -12.32
C SER A 6 28.81 -19.83 -11.39
N SER A 7 28.66 -18.55 -11.80
CA SER A 7 28.13 -17.54 -10.87
C SER A 7 26.60 -17.36 -10.93
N ILE A 8 25.97 -17.67 -12.05
CA ILE A 8 24.50 -17.56 -12.22
C ILE A 8 23.78 -18.80 -11.62
N MET A 9 24.37 -19.98 -11.75
CA MET A 9 23.76 -21.23 -11.22
C MET A 9 23.82 -21.37 -9.69
N ARG A 10 24.63 -20.58 -8.97
CA ARG A 10 24.61 -20.61 -7.49
C ARG A 10 23.40 -19.96 -6.85
N PHE A 11 22.55 -19.25 -7.60
CA PHE A 11 21.29 -18.70 -7.08
C PHE A 11 20.23 -19.77 -6.80
N PHE A 12 20.31 -20.95 -7.38
CA PHE A 12 19.27 -21.99 -7.29
C PHE A 12 19.61 -23.20 -6.40
N HIS A 13 20.79 -23.27 -5.78
CA HIS A 13 21.05 -24.29 -4.77
C HIS A 13 20.42 -23.89 -3.43
N LEU A 14 19.10 -24.03 -3.33
CA LEU A 14 18.34 -24.07 -2.10
C LEU A 14 18.79 -25.30 -1.30
N LYS A 15 19.83 -25.18 -0.47
CA LYS A 15 20.01 -26.13 0.64
C LYS A 15 18.76 -25.98 1.51
N LEU A 16 17.90 -26.99 1.53
CA LEU A 16 16.70 -27.01 2.37
C LEU A 16 17.14 -26.81 3.82
N ASN A 17 16.86 -25.63 4.35
CA ASN A 17 17.12 -25.28 5.74
C ASN A 17 15.76 -25.17 6.45
N ILE A 18 15.64 -25.75 7.64
CA ILE A 18 14.38 -25.76 8.39
C ILE A 18 13.79 -24.36 8.57
N PHE A 19 14.62 -23.34 8.80
CA PHE A 19 14.14 -21.95 8.96
C PHE A 19 13.63 -21.33 7.66
N LEU A 20 14.16 -21.73 6.51
CA LEU A 20 13.61 -21.37 5.22
C LEU A 20 12.23 -21.99 5.03
N ILE A 21 12.10 -23.29 5.33
CA ILE A 21 10.81 -24.00 5.27
C ILE A 21 9.80 -23.33 6.20
N LEU A 22 10.17 -23.07 7.44
CA LEU A 22 9.31 -22.40 8.42
C LEU A 22 8.90 -20.99 7.97
N SER A 23 9.80 -20.21 7.35
CA SER A 23 9.46 -18.89 6.82
C SER A 23 8.36 -18.98 5.76
N PHE A 24 8.47 -19.92 4.80
CA PHE A 24 7.46 -20.07 3.76
C PHE A 24 6.17 -20.72 4.29
N LEU A 25 6.24 -21.66 5.23
CA LEU A 25 5.04 -22.26 5.83
C LEU A 25 4.25 -21.22 6.62
N ILE A 26 4.89 -20.48 7.52
CA ILE A 26 4.19 -19.54 8.41
C ILE A 26 3.75 -18.30 7.62
N PHE A 27 4.68 -17.58 7.01
CA PHE A 27 4.35 -16.32 6.34
C PHE A 27 3.67 -16.55 4.99
N GLY A 28 3.98 -17.63 4.29
CA GLY A 28 3.25 -18.05 3.09
C GLY A 28 1.81 -18.42 3.40
N PHE A 29 1.54 -19.11 4.52
CA PHE A 29 0.18 -19.37 5.01
C PHE A 29 -0.56 -18.07 5.35
N LEU A 30 0.09 -17.09 6.00
CA LEU A 30 -0.53 -15.80 6.28
C LEU A 30 -0.85 -15.06 4.98
N PHE A 31 0.06 -15.01 4.01
CA PHE A 31 -0.24 -14.40 2.70
C PHE A 31 -1.36 -15.13 1.95
N TRP A 32 -1.44 -16.45 2.06
CA TRP A 32 -2.54 -17.22 1.48
C TRP A 32 -3.87 -16.88 2.18
N HIS A 33 -3.91 -16.85 3.52
CA HIS A 33 -5.09 -16.45 4.28
C HIS A 33 -5.56 -15.06 3.85
N PHE A 34 -4.68 -14.08 3.92
CA PHE A 34 -5.00 -12.71 3.57
C PHE A 34 -5.38 -12.53 2.09
N ALA A 35 -4.76 -13.27 1.19
CA ALA A 35 -5.15 -13.24 -0.22
C ALA A 35 -6.59 -13.71 -0.43
N LYS A 36 -7.07 -14.69 0.34
CA LYS A 36 -8.48 -15.14 0.33
C LYS A 36 -9.43 -14.09 0.89
N GLU A 37 -8.97 -13.32 1.88
CA GLU A 37 -9.76 -12.28 2.54
C GLU A 37 -9.84 -10.97 1.73
N MET A 38 -9.10 -10.86 0.60
CA MET A 38 -9.11 -9.64 -0.22
C MET A 38 -10.50 -9.33 -0.78
N LEU A 39 -11.17 -10.31 -1.38
CA LEU A 39 -12.50 -10.16 -1.94
C LEU A 39 -13.24 -11.49 -1.86
N ILE A 40 -14.28 -11.53 -1.07
CA ILE A 40 -15.11 -12.70 -0.81
C ILE A 40 -16.45 -12.52 -1.53
N VAL A 41 -16.79 -13.46 -2.39
CA VAL A 41 -18.06 -13.47 -3.12
C VAL A 41 -19.06 -14.34 -2.37
N GLU A 42 -20.08 -13.71 -1.79
CA GLU A 42 -21.17 -14.37 -1.07
C GLU A 42 -22.50 -14.27 -1.85
N LYS A 43 -23.52 -15.02 -1.39
CA LYS A 43 -24.84 -15.03 -2.07
C LYS A 43 -25.55 -13.69 -2.04
N ASP A 44 -25.29 -12.86 -1.05
CA ASP A 44 -25.93 -11.58 -0.78
C ASP A 44 -25.06 -10.37 -1.12
N GLY A 45 -23.81 -10.59 -1.57
CA GLY A 45 -22.94 -9.50 -1.99
C GLY A 45 -21.45 -9.80 -2.03
N LEU A 46 -20.66 -8.73 -2.03
CA LEU A 46 -19.20 -8.77 -1.96
C LEU A 46 -18.74 -8.30 -0.59
N TYR A 47 -17.81 -9.06 -0.02
CA TYR A 47 -17.24 -8.81 1.29
C TYR A 47 -15.72 -8.67 1.22
N VAL A 48 -15.17 -8.01 2.21
CA VAL A 48 -13.74 -8.08 2.56
C VAL A 48 -13.60 -8.76 3.91
N GLY A 49 -12.60 -9.61 4.06
CA GLY A 49 -12.37 -10.32 5.32
C GLY A 49 -11.69 -9.45 6.38
N GLN A 50 -11.23 -8.26 6.00
CA GLN A 50 -10.54 -7.32 6.88
C GLN A 50 -11.12 -5.92 6.72
N VAL A 51 -11.53 -5.30 7.83
CA VAL A 51 -12.10 -3.94 7.82
C VAL A 51 -11.14 -2.93 7.17
N ASN A 52 -9.83 -3.07 7.38
CA ASN A 52 -8.82 -2.17 6.79
C ASN A 52 -8.78 -2.19 5.25
N LEU A 53 -9.36 -3.21 4.61
CA LEU A 53 -9.51 -3.30 3.15
C LEU A 53 -10.69 -2.48 2.62
N TYR A 54 -11.66 -2.17 3.46
CA TYR A 54 -12.94 -1.55 3.07
C TYR A 54 -12.77 -0.36 2.12
N GLY A 55 -11.90 0.59 2.44
CA GLY A 55 -11.72 1.80 1.65
C GLY A 55 -10.80 1.61 0.44
N ASP A 56 -9.62 1.06 0.66
CA ASP A 56 -8.59 0.97 -0.37
C ASP A 56 -8.96 -0.03 -1.47
N LEU A 57 -9.55 -1.17 -1.11
CA LEU A 57 -9.91 -2.17 -2.12
C LEU A 57 -10.97 -1.65 -3.10
N VAL A 58 -11.93 -0.87 -2.63
CA VAL A 58 -12.96 -0.29 -3.52
C VAL A 58 -12.35 0.66 -4.55
N LEU A 59 -11.36 1.45 -4.17
CA LEU A 59 -10.57 2.25 -5.12
C LEU A 59 -9.88 1.37 -6.16
N HIS A 60 -9.19 0.32 -5.71
CA HIS A 60 -8.52 -0.63 -6.61
C HIS A 60 -9.51 -1.34 -7.54
N LEU A 61 -10.69 -1.74 -7.04
CA LEU A 61 -11.75 -2.30 -7.87
C LEU A 61 -12.20 -1.33 -8.98
N SER A 62 -12.30 -0.04 -8.66
CA SER A 62 -12.65 0.97 -9.67
C SER A 62 -11.62 1.05 -10.80
N PHE A 63 -10.33 0.99 -10.47
CA PHE A 63 -9.26 0.98 -11.47
C PHE A 63 -9.21 -0.34 -12.25
N ILE A 64 -9.30 -1.49 -11.58
CA ILE A 64 -9.33 -2.81 -12.22
C ILE A 64 -10.48 -2.90 -13.24
N ASN A 65 -11.71 -2.55 -12.82
CA ASN A 65 -12.87 -2.56 -13.71
C ASN A 65 -12.73 -1.54 -14.85
N LYS A 66 -12.11 -0.39 -14.60
CA LYS A 66 -11.83 0.58 -15.67
C LYS A 66 -10.85 0.03 -16.70
N PHE A 67 -9.81 -0.69 -16.30
CA PHE A 67 -8.90 -1.37 -17.23
C PHE A 67 -9.58 -2.47 -18.03
N LEU A 68 -10.47 -3.24 -17.39
CA LEU A 68 -11.24 -4.29 -18.05
C LEU A 68 -12.17 -3.73 -19.15
N GLU A 69 -12.89 -2.66 -18.83
CA GLU A 69 -13.88 -2.06 -19.73
C GLU A 69 -13.26 -1.23 -20.86
N SER A 70 -12.19 -0.47 -20.55
CA SER A 70 -11.58 0.44 -21.54
C SER A 70 -10.63 -0.27 -22.50
N GLY A 71 -9.98 -1.33 -22.08
CA GLY A 71 -8.88 -1.99 -22.81
C GLY A 71 -7.62 -1.12 -22.99
N LYS A 72 -7.57 0.08 -22.41
CA LYS A 72 -6.46 1.04 -22.53
C LYS A 72 -5.47 0.87 -21.39
N ILE A 73 -4.19 1.15 -21.64
CA ILE A 73 -3.14 1.17 -20.61
C ILE A 73 -3.27 2.41 -19.71
N LEU A 74 -3.67 3.55 -20.27
CA LEU A 74 -3.89 4.81 -19.57
C LEU A 74 -5.32 5.31 -19.84
N PRO A 75 -6.33 4.74 -19.19
CA PRO A 75 -7.71 5.20 -19.34
C PRO A 75 -7.94 6.49 -18.56
N ASP A 76 -9.10 7.10 -18.78
CA ASP A 76 -9.57 8.18 -17.93
C ASP A 76 -9.93 7.65 -16.55
N SER A 77 -9.80 8.50 -15.53
CA SER A 77 -10.06 8.12 -14.15
C SER A 77 -11.54 7.72 -13.94
N PRO A 78 -11.81 6.61 -13.27
CA PRO A 78 -13.19 6.26 -12.89
C PRO A 78 -13.74 7.15 -11.77
N ILE A 79 -12.88 7.77 -10.97
CA ILE A 79 -13.29 8.58 -9.80
C ILE A 79 -13.22 10.09 -10.04
N PHE A 80 -12.69 10.54 -11.19
CA PHE A 80 -12.61 11.95 -11.56
C PHE A 80 -12.59 12.08 -13.09
N ALA A 81 -13.76 12.12 -13.68
CA ALA A 81 -13.94 12.07 -15.13
C ALA A 81 -13.14 13.16 -15.86
N GLN A 82 -12.74 12.88 -17.12
CA GLN A 82 -11.96 13.78 -17.99
C GLN A 82 -10.52 14.05 -17.51
N SER A 83 -10.07 13.38 -16.44
CA SER A 83 -8.67 13.32 -16.02
C SER A 83 -8.14 11.92 -16.22
N LYS A 84 -6.82 11.77 -16.35
CA LYS A 84 -6.18 10.44 -16.33
C LYS A 84 -6.13 9.89 -14.90
N ILE A 85 -5.84 8.60 -14.77
CA ILE A 85 -5.64 8.00 -13.45
C ILE A 85 -4.38 8.60 -12.82
N ASN A 86 -4.55 9.42 -11.76
CA ASN A 86 -3.48 10.03 -10.98
C ASN A 86 -3.06 9.11 -9.82
N TYR A 87 -2.62 7.91 -10.15
CA TYR A 87 -2.26 6.86 -9.19
C TYR A 87 -1.29 5.86 -9.81
N PRO A 88 -0.42 5.20 -9.02
CA PRO A 88 0.39 4.08 -9.49
C PRO A 88 -0.48 2.92 -9.99
N ILE A 89 -0.40 2.61 -11.28
CA ILE A 89 -1.36 1.72 -11.96
C ILE A 89 -0.93 0.25 -12.03
N PHE A 90 0.34 -0.07 -11.74
CA PHE A 90 0.92 -1.39 -12.05
C PHE A 90 0.16 -2.56 -11.41
N ALA A 91 -0.16 -2.46 -10.12
CA ALA A 91 -0.84 -3.53 -9.38
C ALA A 91 -2.24 -3.81 -9.97
N ASP A 92 -3.02 -2.75 -10.25
CA ASP A 92 -4.38 -2.88 -10.74
C ASP A 92 -4.43 -3.28 -12.21
N PHE A 93 -3.51 -2.73 -13.03
CA PHE A 93 -3.38 -3.14 -14.41
C PHE A 93 -3.01 -4.64 -14.52
N THR A 94 -2.02 -5.10 -13.75
CA THR A 94 -1.62 -6.51 -13.72
C THR A 94 -2.78 -7.40 -13.29
N THR A 95 -3.49 -7.01 -12.23
CA THR A 95 -4.69 -7.73 -11.75
C THR A 95 -5.77 -7.78 -12.83
N ALA A 96 -6.03 -6.68 -13.52
CA ALA A 96 -6.99 -6.63 -14.61
C ALA A 96 -6.62 -7.56 -15.79
N GLN A 97 -5.31 -7.66 -16.16
CA GLN A 97 -4.92 -8.59 -17.22
C GLN A 97 -5.18 -10.07 -16.85
N ILE A 98 -4.97 -10.43 -15.58
CA ILE A 98 -5.28 -11.79 -15.09
C ILE A 98 -6.81 -11.98 -15.01
N ALA A 99 -7.56 -10.98 -14.56
CA ALA A 99 -9.02 -11.03 -14.46
C ALA A 99 -9.72 -11.17 -15.82
N LYS A 100 -9.09 -10.79 -16.93
CA LYS A 100 -9.61 -11.07 -18.29
C LYS A 100 -9.70 -12.55 -18.61
N LEU A 101 -8.84 -13.37 -17.99
CA LEU A 101 -8.75 -14.81 -18.22
C LEU A 101 -9.43 -15.61 -17.10
N THR A 102 -9.81 -14.93 -16.00
CA THR A 102 -10.35 -15.55 -14.80
C THR A 102 -11.51 -14.69 -14.24
N SER A 103 -11.56 -14.48 -12.94
CA SER A 103 -12.44 -13.53 -12.26
C SER A 103 -11.62 -12.50 -11.48
N VAL A 104 -12.25 -11.39 -11.07
CA VAL A 104 -11.57 -10.32 -10.32
C VAL A 104 -11.11 -10.80 -8.94
N ASP A 105 -11.93 -11.58 -8.24
CA ASP A 105 -11.61 -12.17 -6.94
C ASP A 105 -10.41 -13.12 -7.02
N PHE A 106 -10.41 -14.04 -8.02
CA PHE A 106 -9.26 -14.93 -8.25
C PHE A 106 -8.01 -14.16 -8.65
N ALA A 107 -8.13 -13.13 -9.50
CA ALA A 107 -6.99 -12.30 -9.89
C ALA A 107 -6.39 -11.53 -8.70
N LEU A 108 -7.24 -11.02 -7.79
CA LEU A 108 -6.81 -10.42 -6.53
C LEU A 108 -6.11 -11.44 -5.62
N PHE A 109 -6.70 -12.63 -5.47
CA PHE A 109 -6.10 -13.72 -4.71
C PHE A 109 -4.71 -14.08 -5.22
N ILE A 110 -4.60 -14.43 -6.50
CA ILE A 110 -3.33 -14.95 -7.04
C ILE A 110 -2.22 -13.90 -7.07
N THR A 111 -2.55 -12.65 -7.41
CA THR A 111 -1.57 -11.55 -7.40
C THR A 111 -1.09 -11.23 -5.99
N THR A 112 -1.97 -11.23 -5.00
CA THR A 112 -1.60 -11.00 -3.59
C THR A 112 -0.75 -12.15 -3.06
N PHE A 113 -1.16 -13.40 -3.28
CA PHE A 113 -0.46 -14.57 -2.77
C PHE A 113 0.94 -14.74 -3.38
N LEU A 114 1.05 -14.71 -4.72
CA LEU A 114 2.35 -14.88 -5.40
C LEU A 114 3.31 -13.74 -5.08
N THR A 115 2.82 -12.51 -5.02
CA THR A 115 3.65 -11.37 -4.63
C THR A 115 4.08 -11.48 -3.16
N GLY A 116 3.21 -11.98 -2.28
CA GLY A 116 3.56 -12.28 -0.89
C GLY A 116 4.68 -13.31 -0.76
N LEU A 117 4.65 -14.39 -1.55
CA LEU A 117 5.76 -15.36 -1.60
C LEU A 117 7.05 -14.70 -2.13
N LEU A 118 6.94 -13.82 -3.11
CA LEU A 118 8.08 -13.05 -3.63
C LEU A 118 8.65 -12.10 -2.56
N VAL A 119 7.80 -11.47 -1.74
CA VAL A 119 8.23 -10.65 -0.59
C VAL A 119 9.11 -11.46 0.35
N ILE A 120 8.67 -12.67 0.76
CA ILE A 120 9.44 -13.55 1.65
C ILE A 120 10.79 -13.91 1.00
N TYR A 121 10.76 -14.30 -0.26
CA TYR A 121 11.96 -14.74 -0.99
C TYR A 121 12.99 -13.62 -1.15
N VAL A 122 12.56 -12.44 -1.60
CA VAL A 122 13.44 -11.29 -1.82
C VAL A 122 13.96 -10.72 -0.50
N ALA A 123 13.12 -10.63 0.53
CA ALA A 123 13.56 -10.22 1.87
C ALA A 123 14.67 -11.18 2.39
N ARG A 124 14.49 -12.48 2.22
CA ARG A 124 15.52 -13.47 2.55
C ARG A 124 16.85 -13.20 1.81
N ILE A 125 16.79 -13.04 0.48
CA ILE A 125 18.01 -12.76 -0.33
C ILE A 125 18.65 -11.47 0.15
N PHE A 126 17.87 -10.42 0.39
CA PHE A 126 18.36 -9.15 0.89
C PHE A 126 19.12 -9.30 2.20
N ILE A 127 18.51 -9.95 3.20
CA ILE A 127 19.13 -10.18 4.51
C ILE A 127 20.42 -11.01 4.39
N LEU A 128 20.40 -12.08 3.57
CA LEU A 128 21.55 -12.96 3.36
C LEU A 128 22.74 -12.28 2.65
N ASN A 129 22.55 -11.12 2.00
CA ASN A 129 23.67 -10.34 1.49
C ASN A 129 24.58 -9.78 2.60
N PHE A 130 24.01 -9.57 3.79
CA PHE A 130 24.70 -8.98 4.94
C PHE A 130 25.00 -10.01 6.03
N ILE A 131 24.05 -10.90 6.31
CA ILE A 131 24.11 -11.87 7.43
C ILE A 131 23.80 -13.26 6.87
N LYS A 132 24.81 -14.11 6.77
CA LYS A 132 24.75 -15.46 6.16
C LYS A 132 24.10 -16.51 7.08
N ARG A 133 22.93 -16.20 7.67
CA ARG A 133 22.27 -17.07 8.65
C ARG A 133 20.76 -17.09 8.45
N GLU A 134 20.19 -18.23 8.08
CA GLU A 134 18.74 -18.40 7.87
C GLU A 134 17.94 -18.18 9.17
N LYS A 135 18.50 -18.46 10.33
CA LYS A 135 17.86 -18.16 11.62
C LYS A 135 17.60 -16.67 11.80
N VAL A 136 18.54 -15.81 11.36
CA VAL A 136 18.37 -14.35 11.42
C VAL A 136 17.32 -13.91 10.41
N VAL A 137 17.24 -14.54 9.23
CA VAL A 137 16.16 -14.28 8.27
C VAL A 137 14.81 -14.55 8.90
N PHE A 138 14.61 -15.74 9.48
CA PHE A 138 13.36 -16.13 10.13
C PHE A 138 12.97 -15.14 11.25
N LEU A 139 13.92 -14.83 12.15
CA LEU A 139 13.68 -13.87 13.23
C LEU A 139 13.34 -12.46 12.71
N THR A 140 14.02 -12.02 11.66
CA THR A 140 13.70 -10.72 11.02
C THR A 140 12.28 -10.70 10.49
N LEU A 141 11.87 -11.73 9.75
CA LEU A 141 10.52 -11.82 9.20
C LEU A 141 9.48 -11.91 10.32
N LEU A 142 9.76 -12.66 11.38
CA LEU A 142 8.87 -12.77 12.55
C LEU A 142 8.64 -11.40 13.19
N ILE A 143 9.72 -10.67 13.53
CA ILE A 143 9.64 -9.35 14.15
C ILE A 143 8.98 -8.34 13.20
N PHE A 144 9.29 -8.40 11.91
CA PHE A 144 8.79 -7.47 10.92
C PHE A 144 7.30 -7.64 10.63
N PHE A 145 6.85 -8.87 10.42
CA PHE A 145 5.46 -9.16 10.09
C PHE A 145 4.54 -9.16 11.31
N LEU A 146 5.08 -9.42 12.50
CA LEU A 146 4.34 -9.37 13.75
C LEU A 146 4.80 -8.18 14.61
N ASN A 147 4.97 -7.01 13.98
CA ASN A 147 5.33 -5.79 14.68
C ASN A 147 4.26 -5.42 15.72
N GLY A 148 4.67 -5.19 16.94
CA GLY A 148 3.74 -4.79 18.01
C GLY A 148 4.44 -4.01 19.12
N GLY A 149 3.63 -3.21 19.83
CA GLY A 149 4.05 -2.47 21.00
C GLY A 149 3.36 -2.99 22.27
N PHE A 150 3.13 -2.09 23.22
CA PHE A 150 2.46 -2.41 24.47
C PHE A 150 0.92 -2.42 24.40
N GLY A 151 0.33 -2.34 23.20
CA GLY A 151 -1.13 -2.35 23.03
C GLY A 151 -1.79 -3.61 23.56
N PHE A 152 -1.08 -4.74 23.65
CA PHE A 152 -1.60 -5.96 24.27
C PHE A 152 -2.02 -5.80 25.75
N ILE A 153 -1.61 -4.73 26.42
CA ILE A 153 -2.08 -4.42 27.78
C ILE A 153 -3.60 -4.22 27.76
N TYR A 154 -4.12 -3.60 26.71
CA TYR A 154 -5.56 -3.39 26.55
C TYR A 154 -6.33 -4.69 26.28
N PHE A 155 -5.69 -5.70 25.70
CA PHE A 155 -6.30 -7.04 25.59
C PHE A 155 -6.68 -7.59 26.97
N PHE A 156 -5.80 -7.47 27.96
CA PHE A 156 -6.10 -7.93 29.31
C PHE A 156 -7.18 -7.09 30.00
N GLN A 157 -7.20 -5.78 29.74
CA GLN A 157 -8.25 -4.89 30.24
C GLN A 157 -9.62 -5.21 29.62
N ASP A 158 -9.67 -5.37 28.30
CA ASP A 158 -10.88 -5.72 27.58
C ASP A 158 -11.40 -7.09 28.01
N TYR A 159 -10.50 -8.05 28.20
CA TYR A 159 -10.88 -9.38 28.71
C TYR A 159 -11.48 -9.29 30.12
N ALA A 160 -10.83 -8.59 31.03
CA ALA A 160 -11.32 -8.43 32.40
C ALA A 160 -12.71 -7.76 32.45
N ASN A 161 -12.98 -6.84 31.54
CA ASN A 161 -14.26 -6.13 31.44
C ASN A 161 -15.36 -6.93 30.70
N SER A 162 -14.99 -7.96 29.93
CA SER A 162 -15.92 -8.63 29.01
C SER A 162 -16.89 -9.60 29.70
N GLN A 163 -16.57 -10.11 30.89
CA GLN A 163 -17.30 -11.16 31.61
C GLN A 163 -17.48 -12.46 30.79
N LYS A 164 -16.71 -12.64 29.72
CA LYS A 164 -16.74 -13.81 28.83
C LYS A 164 -15.73 -14.86 29.27
N SER A 165 -15.92 -16.11 28.83
CA SER A 165 -14.83 -17.08 28.85
C SER A 165 -13.66 -16.60 27.97
N ILE A 166 -12.45 -17.05 28.25
CA ILE A 166 -11.27 -16.66 27.43
C ILE A 166 -11.46 -17.07 25.97
N THR A 167 -12.08 -18.23 25.71
CA THR A 167 -12.35 -18.70 24.35
C THR A 167 -13.33 -17.78 23.65
N ASP A 168 -14.49 -17.47 24.26
CA ASP A 168 -15.50 -16.59 23.66
C ASP A 168 -14.95 -15.18 23.43
N PHE A 169 -14.10 -14.70 24.34
CA PHE A 169 -13.46 -13.42 24.19
C PHE A 169 -12.49 -13.40 23.01
N LEU A 170 -11.62 -14.40 22.86
CA LEU A 170 -10.68 -14.50 21.74
C LEU A 170 -11.39 -14.48 20.39
N PHE A 171 -12.55 -15.14 20.25
CA PHE A 171 -13.33 -15.14 19.02
C PHE A 171 -14.21 -13.88 18.82
N SER A 172 -14.21 -12.97 19.78
CA SER A 172 -15.01 -11.73 19.74
C SER A 172 -14.23 -10.50 20.23
N MET A 173 -12.91 -10.47 20.05
CA MET A 173 -12.05 -9.36 20.45
C MET A 173 -12.55 -8.04 19.84
N PRO A 174 -12.78 -6.99 20.65
CA PRO A 174 -13.36 -5.73 20.18
C PRO A 174 -12.37 -4.89 19.36
N ASN A 175 -11.07 -4.98 19.67
CA ASN A 175 -10.04 -4.09 19.17
C ASN A 175 -8.94 -4.82 18.40
N GLU A 176 -8.27 -4.10 17.50
CA GLU A 176 -6.92 -4.40 17.02
C GLU A 176 -5.93 -3.74 17.97
N TYR A 177 -5.07 -4.54 18.62
CA TYR A 177 -4.21 -4.05 19.70
C TYR A 177 -2.94 -3.34 19.22
N THR A 178 -2.73 -3.27 17.92
CA THR A 178 -1.76 -2.37 17.30
C THR A 178 -2.39 -1.08 16.74
N ASP A 179 -3.74 -0.99 16.70
CA ASP A 179 -4.51 0.15 16.18
C ASP A 179 -5.59 0.61 17.18
N ILE A 180 -5.17 1.24 18.29
CA ILE A 180 -6.07 1.86 19.26
C ILE A 180 -5.78 3.36 19.27
N LYS A 181 -6.29 4.07 18.26
CA LYS A 181 -5.95 5.49 17.99
C LYS A 181 -6.27 6.41 19.18
N GLU A 182 -7.36 6.18 19.90
CA GLU A 182 -7.76 6.94 21.08
C GLU A 182 -6.75 6.83 22.25
N LYS A 183 -5.96 5.74 22.25
CA LYS A 183 -4.89 5.50 23.21
C LYS A 183 -3.50 5.84 22.63
N GLY A 184 -3.46 6.37 21.41
CA GLY A 184 -2.23 6.75 20.70
C GLY A 184 -1.42 5.56 20.17
N TYR A 185 -2.06 4.43 19.89
CA TYR A 185 -1.45 3.32 19.14
C TYR A 185 -1.77 3.48 17.65
N TRP A 186 -0.73 3.76 16.86
CA TRP A 186 -0.80 4.06 15.43
C TRP A 186 0.19 3.24 14.61
N TRP A 187 1.05 2.43 15.27
CA TRP A 187 2.00 1.57 14.59
C TRP A 187 1.37 0.20 14.34
N ILE A 188 0.47 0.22 13.36
CA ILE A 188 -0.41 -0.90 13.01
C ILE A 188 0.39 -2.09 12.48
N ASN A 189 -0.13 -3.30 12.64
CA ASN A 189 0.44 -4.52 12.08
C ASN A 189 0.78 -4.37 10.60
N SER A 190 1.95 -4.87 10.19
CA SER A 190 2.48 -4.72 8.83
C SER A 190 1.56 -5.31 7.75
N PHE A 191 0.90 -6.45 7.99
CA PHE A 191 -0.07 -6.99 7.05
C PHE A 191 -1.29 -6.08 6.92
N LEU A 192 -1.87 -5.67 8.05
CA LEU A 192 -3.14 -4.96 8.09
C LEU A 192 -3.05 -3.52 7.58
N ALA A 193 -1.88 -2.87 7.74
CA ALA A 193 -1.69 -1.49 7.30
C ALA A 193 -1.06 -1.35 5.90
N TYR A 194 -0.19 -2.30 5.48
CA TYR A 194 0.62 -2.08 4.27
C TYR A 194 0.46 -3.18 3.23
N PHE A 195 0.64 -4.45 3.58
CA PHE A 195 0.68 -5.52 2.57
C PHE A 195 -0.69 -5.86 1.99
N LEU A 196 -1.77 -5.63 2.73
CA LEU A 196 -3.13 -5.93 2.28
C LEU A 196 -3.81 -4.73 1.62
N PRO A 197 -4.03 -3.59 2.34
CA PRO A 197 -4.78 -2.49 1.75
C PRO A 197 -3.98 -1.79 0.65
N GLN A 198 -2.66 -1.71 0.80
CA GLN A 198 -1.79 -0.95 -0.09
C GLN A 198 -1.18 -1.84 -1.19
N ARG A 199 -1.97 -2.17 -2.20
CA ARG A 199 -1.54 -3.05 -3.29
C ARG A 199 -0.26 -2.57 -3.97
N GLY A 200 -0.12 -1.26 -4.21
CA GLY A 200 1.12 -0.68 -4.74
C GLY A 200 2.33 -0.99 -3.88
N PHE A 201 2.20 -0.92 -2.55
CA PHE A 201 3.28 -1.25 -1.61
C PHE A 201 3.65 -2.74 -1.65
N LEU A 202 2.67 -3.64 -1.67
CA LEU A 202 2.90 -5.09 -1.75
C LEU A 202 3.82 -5.44 -2.94
N PHE A 203 3.55 -4.87 -4.13
CA PHE A 203 4.37 -5.09 -5.32
C PHE A 203 5.73 -4.36 -5.25
N ALA A 204 5.74 -3.15 -4.69
CA ALA A 204 6.94 -2.32 -4.65
C ALA A 204 7.98 -2.80 -3.62
N PHE A 205 7.56 -3.40 -2.52
CA PHE A 205 8.48 -3.81 -1.45
C PHE A 205 9.58 -4.76 -1.94
N PRO A 206 9.29 -5.88 -2.63
CA PRO A 206 10.33 -6.75 -3.18
C PRO A 206 11.16 -6.06 -4.27
N ILE A 207 10.58 -5.19 -5.11
CA ILE A 207 11.31 -4.43 -6.11
C ILE A 207 12.31 -3.48 -5.43
N THR A 208 11.88 -2.77 -4.40
CA THR A 208 12.72 -1.84 -3.65
C THR A 208 13.89 -2.55 -2.97
N LEU A 209 13.65 -3.67 -2.30
CA LEU A 209 14.73 -4.48 -1.73
C LEU A 209 15.69 -5.01 -2.78
N THR A 210 15.18 -5.36 -3.97
CA THR A 210 16.01 -5.78 -5.11
C THR A 210 16.91 -4.62 -5.57
N ILE A 211 16.36 -3.42 -5.76
CA ILE A 211 17.14 -2.22 -6.12
C ILE A 211 18.25 -1.97 -5.10
N LEU A 212 17.94 -1.97 -3.82
CA LEU A 212 18.92 -1.76 -2.75
C LEU A 212 20.00 -2.86 -2.75
N ALA A 213 19.63 -4.12 -2.97
CA ALA A 213 20.57 -5.24 -3.07
C ALA A 213 21.48 -5.13 -4.30
N LEU A 214 20.93 -4.69 -5.43
CA LEU A 214 21.69 -4.47 -6.68
C LEU A 214 22.69 -3.32 -6.52
N LEU A 215 22.26 -2.18 -5.95
CA LEU A 215 23.15 -1.05 -5.65
C LEU A 215 24.31 -1.49 -4.73
N TYR A 216 23.97 -2.11 -3.59
CA TYR A 216 24.98 -2.61 -2.67
C TYR A 216 25.96 -3.58 -3.31
N THR A 217 25.46 -4.56 -4.08
CA THR A 217 26.31 -5.58 -4.72
C THR A 217 27.11 -4.99 -5.86
N GLY A 218 26.51 -4.06 -6.63
CA GLY A 218 27.14 -3.36 -7.75
C GLY A 218 28.35 -2.56 -7.29
N PHE A 219 28.20 -1.76 -6.26
CA PHE A 219 29.31 -0.98 -5.67
C PHE A 219 30.37 -1.91 -5.03
N LYS A 220 29.94 -2.89 -4.24
CA LYS A 220 30.87 -3.81 -3.57
C LYS A 220 31.73 -4.62 -4.53
N LYS A 221 31.19 -5.03 -5.69
CA LYS A 221 31.84 -5.90 -6.67
C LYS A 221 32.32 -5.16 -7.91
N ASN A 222 32.17 -3.84 -7.94
CA ASN A 222 32.48 -2.97 -9.09
C ASN A 222 31.81 -3.48 -10.39
N LYS A 223 30.50 -3.79 -10.32
CA LYS A 223 29.71 -4.34 -11.43
C LYS A 223 28.70 -3.33 -11.95
N SER A 224 29.08 -2.52 -12.94
CA SER A 224 28.25 -1.45 -13.51
C SER A 224 26.89 -1.93 -14.03
N TYR A 225 26.79 -3.14 -14.61
CA TYR A 225 25.52 -3.66 -15.10
C TYR A 225 24.46 -3.82 -13.99
N LEU A 226 24.84 -4.13 -12.74
CA LEU A 226 23.90 -4.20 -11.63
C LEU A 226 23.35 -2.81 -11.27
N ILE A 227 24.18 -1.77 -11.40
CA ILE A 227 23.79 -0.39 -11.17
C ILE A 227 22.85 0.12 -12.26
N ILE A 228 23.11 -0.27 -13.52
CA ILE A 228 22.20 0.00 -14.65
C ILE A 228 20.83 -0.64 -14.39
N ILE A 229 20.77 -1.92 -14.03
CA ILE A 229 19.51 -2.61 -13.72
C ILE A 229 18.79 -1.92 -12.54
N ALA A 230 19.51 -1.53 -11.51
CA ALA A 230 18.94 -0.79 -10.37
C ALA A 230 18.34 0.55 -10.83
N GLY A 231 19.02 1.29 -11.70
CA GLY A 231 18.51 2.55 -12.26
C GLY A 231 17.26 2.38 -13.10
N LEU A 232 17.20 1.35 -13.94
CA LEU A 232 16.01 1.03 -14.75
C LEU A 232 14.82 0.64 -13.85
N LEU A 233 15.03 -0.23 -12.85
CA LEU A 233 13.99 -0.62 -11.89
C LEU A 233 13.50 0.59 -11.07
N SER A 234 14.42 1.45 -10.61
CA SER A 234 14.06 2.67 -9.89
C SER A 234 13.24 3.63 -10.76
N GLY A 235 13.60 3.74 -12.04
CA GLY A 235 12.92 4.63 -12.98
C GLY A 235 11.46 4.26 -13.24
N VAL A 236 11.11 2.98 -13.20
CA VAL A 236 9.73 2.51 -13.41
C VAL A 236 8.94 2.39 -12.09
N LEU A 237 9.59 2.55 -10.95
CA LEU A 237 8.98 2.40 -9.63
C LEU A 237 7.77 3.32 -9.36
N PRO A 238 7.65 4.56 -9.92
CA PRO A 238 6.46 5.39 -9.77
C PRO A 238 5.18 4.75 -10.34
N LEU A 239 5.28 3.86 -11.33
CA LEU A 239 4.11 3.11 -11.81
C LEU A 239 3.59 2.11 -10.78
N VAL A 240 4.47 1.67 -9.85
CA VAL A 240 4.17 0.66 -8.83
C VAL A 240 3.83 1.34 -7.50
N HIS A 241 4.70 2.26 -7.03
CA HIS A 241 4.53 2.95 -5.74
C HIS A 241 5.48 4.15 -5.63
N ALA A 242 4.93 5.34 -5.67
CA ALA A 242 5.71 6.59 -5.68
C ALA A 242 6.59 6.78 -4.42
N HIS A 243 6.07 6.39 -3.23
CA HIS A 243 6.81 6.50 -1.97
C HIS A 243 8.06 5.62 -1.94
N SER A 244 8.05 4.48 -2.63
CA SER A 244 9.23 3.62 -2.74
C SER A 244 10.33 4.25 -3.60
N LEU A 245 9.98 5.02 -4.64
CA LEU A 245 10.97 5.83 -5.36
C LEU A 245 11.53 6.93 -4.45
N PHE A 246 10.67 7.59 -3.68
CA PHE A 246 11.11 8.63 -2.74
C PHE A 246 12.04 8.04 -1.66
N LEU A 247 11.75 6.83 -1.16
CA LEU A 247 12.67 6.10 -0.29
C LEU A 247 14.04 5.89 -0.95
N ILE A 248 14.07 5.39 -2.20
CA ILE A 248 15.33 5.16 -2.94
C ILE A 248 16.11 6.47 -3.10
N PHE A 249 15.41 7.57 -3.36
CA PHE A 249 16.03 8.90 -3.41
C PHE A 249 16.66 9.30 -2.08
N LEU A 250 15.95 9.18 -0.95
CA LEU A 250 16.47 9.51 0.39
C LEU A 250 17.66 8.61 0.78
N VAL A 251 17.56 7.29 0.52
CA VAL A 251 18.68 6.36 0.75
C VAL A 251 19.89 6.77 -0.09
N SER A 252 19.68 7.14 -1.35
CA SER A 252 20.76 7.52 -2.26
C SER A 252 21.44 8.81 -1.84
N LEU A 253 20.70 9.82 -1.34
CA LEU A 253 21.26 11.08 -0.83
C LEU A 253 22.28 10.83 0.31
N ILE A 254 22.07 9.80 1.11
CA ILE A 254 22.96 9.49 2.25
C ILE A 254 24.04 8.47 1.83
N TYR A 255 23.65 7.46 1.04
CA TYR A 255 24.58 6.39 0.68
C TYR A 255 25.61 6.81 -0.36
N PHE A 256 25.28 7.75 -1.26
CA PHE A 256 26.22 8.30 -2.24
C PHE A 256 27.44 8.95 -1.56
N PRO A 257 27.33 9.98 -0.71
CA PRO A 257 28.49 10.58 -0.07
C PRO A 257 29.26 9.57 0.79
N LEU A 258 28.58 8.68 1.51
CA LEU A 258 29.27 7.63 2.28
C LEU A 258 30.08 6.71 1.38
N SER A 259 29.54 6.27 0.23
CA SER A 259 30.24 5.40 -0.70
C SER A 259 31.47 6.06 -1.32
N VAL A 260 31.40 7.37 -1.58
CA VAL A 260 32.53 8.15 -2.11
C VAL A 260 33.61 8.39 -1.04
N MET A 261 33.19 8.75 0.19
CA MET A 261 34.13 9.03 1.31
C MET A 261 34.93 7.81 1.72
N PHE A 262 34.31 6.61 1.73
CA PHE A 262 34.96 5.37 2.14
C PHE A 262 35.65 4.61 0.99
N SER A 263 35.62 5.15 -0.23
CA SER A 263 36.32 4.56 -1.39
C SER A 263 37.77 5.06 -1.49
N LYS A 264 38.63 4.19 -2.02
CA LYS A 264 40.02 4.53 -2.34
C LYS A 264 40.17 5.01 -3.78
N GLU A 265 41.14 5.84 -4.07
CA GLU A 265 41.58 6.09 -5.44
C GLU A 265 42.22 4.80 -6.02
N PRO A 266 41.96 4.41 -7.29
CA PRO A 266 41.14 5.07 -8.34
C PRO A 266 39.65 4.70 -8.34
N GLU A 267 39.16 3.90 -7.39
CA GLU A 267 37.77 3.40 -7.34
C GLU A 267 36.72 4.52 -7.21
N ARG A 268 37.10 5.64 -6.57
CA ARG A 268 36.23 6.78 -6.32
C ARG A 268 35.62 7.35 -7.60
N LYS A 269 36.40 7.50 -8.66
CA LYS A 269 35.93 7.97 -9.96
C LYS A 269 34.84 7.05 -10.54
N ASN A 270 35.07 5.74 -10.48
CA ASN A 270 34.13 4.75 -10.98
C ASN A 270 32.83 4.75 -10.17
N ILE A 271 32.89 4.96 -8.86
CA ILE A 271 31.71 5.07 -7.98
C ILE A 271 30.89 6.29 -8.35
N ILE A 272 31.52 7.47 -8.53
CA ILE A 272 30.83 8.71 -8.95
C ILE A 272 30.14 8.52 -10.32
N ILE A 273 30.84 7.93 -11.29
CA ILE A 273 30.28 7.67 -12.63
C ILE A 273 29.09 6.70 -12.52
N SER A 274 29.20 5.65 -11.70
CA SER A 274 28.12 4.69 -11.50
C SER A 274 26.90 5.31 -10.87
N TRP A 275 27.07 6.22 -9.88
CA TRP A 275 25.97 6.98 -9.31
C TRP A 275 25.34 7.94 -10.31
N ALA A 276 26.14 8.59 -11.16
CA ALA A 276 25.64 9.45 -12.23
C ALA A 276 24.78 8.66 -13.24
N ILE A 277 25.23 7.47 -13.65
CA ILE A 277 24.46 6.56 -14.52
C ILE A 277 23.16 6.14 -13.86
N PHE A 278 23.19 5.73 -12.58
CA PHE A 278 22.00 5.35 -11.81
C PHE A 278 20.99 6.50 -11.78
N ALA A 279 21.44 7.70 -11.39
CA ALA A 279 20.59 8.89 -11.29
C ALA A 279 19.99 9.28 -12.66
N ALA A 280 20.81 9.26 -13.71
CA ALA A 280 20.35 9.58 -15.07
C ALA A 280 19.28 8.60 -15.57
N LEU A 281 19.49 7.30 -15.42
CA LEU A 281 18.52 6.28 -15.84
C LEU A 281 17.23 6.37 -15.01
N THR A 282 17.35 6.56 -13.69
CA THR A 282 16.21 6.75 -12.83
C THR A 282 15.41 7.98 -13.24
N ALA A 283 16.05 9.13 -13.42
CA ALA A 283 15.38 10.38 -13.80
C ALA A 283 14.75 10.30 -15.21
N LEU A 284 15.46 9.73 -16.19
CA LEU A 284 14.99 9.59 -17.57
C LEU A 284 13.65 8.84 -17.65
N LEU A 285 13.47 7.80 -16.84
CA LEU A 285 12.26 7.01 -16.85
C LEU A 285 11.20 7.55 -15.86
N SER A 286 11.61 7.95 -14.66
CA SER A 286 10.65 8.35 -13.61
C SER A 286 9.99 9.71 -13.86
N ILE A 287 10.71 10.70 -14.43
CA ILE A 287 10.16 12.04 -14.63
C ILE A 287 8.95 12.05 -15.58
N PRO A 288 8.97 11.39 -16.76
CA PRO A 288 7.78 11.30 -17.62
C PRO A 288 6.61 10.58 -16.93
N ILE A 289 6.90 9.50 -16.19
CA ILE A 289 5.87 8.74 -15.46
C ILE A 289 5.23 9.62 -14.38
N ILE A 290 6.04 10.28 -13.55
CA ILE A 290 5.55 11.18 -12.49
C ILE A 290 4.69 12.29 -13.11
N LYS A 291 5.15 12.93 -14.18
CA LYS A 291 4.36 13.96 -14.88
C LYS A 291 3.00 13.43 -15.33
N THR A 292 2.93 12.18 -15.77
CA THR A 292 1.67 11.57 -16.22
C THR A 292 0.72 11.28 -15.06
N ILE A 293 1.22 10.72 -13.94
CA ILE A 293 0.39 10.37 -12.79
C ILE A 293 0.14 11.52 -11.81
N SER A 294 0.69 12.71 -12.06
CA SER A 294 0.51 13.90 -11.21
C SER A 294 0.01 15.12 -12.00
N GLN A 295 -0.69 14.90 -13.13
CA GLN A 295 -1.12 16.00 -14.03
C GLN A 295 -1.99 17.06 -13.33
N ASP A 296 -2.88 16.62 -12.43
CA ASP A 296 -3.83 17.48 -11.73
C ASP A 296 -3.41 17.78 -10.29
N THR A 297 -2.13 17.53 -9.94
CA THR A 297 -1.63 17.67 -8.56
C THR A 297 -0.34 18.45 -8.50
N ASN A 298 -0.07 19.10 -7.37
CA ASN A 298 1.23 19.70 -7.05
C ASN A 298 1.84 19.04 -5.81
N PRO A 299 2.65 17.98 -5.97
CA PRO A 299 3.19 17.22 -4.84
C PRO A 299 4.04 18.04 -3.87
N LEU A 300 4.64 19.14 -4.32
CA LEU A 300 5.47 19.99 -3.46
C LEU A 300 4.66 20.73 -2.40
N HIS A 301 3.36 20.99 -2.63
CA HIS A 301 2.48 21.63 -1.64
C HIS A 301 2.18 20.72 -0.43
N PHE A 302 2.49 19.43 -0.50
CA PHE A 302 2.23 18.49 0.60
C PHE A 302 3.36 18.46 1.63
N ILE A 303 4.58 18.89 1.23
CA ILE A 303 5.73 18.86 2.13
C ILE A 303 5.58 19.97 3.16
N ARG A 304 5.44 19.56 4.42
CA ARG A 304 5.32 20.50 5.55
C ARG A 304 6.15 20.05 6.74
N LEU A 305 6.61 21.01 7.52
CA LEU A 305 7.24 20.77 8.81
C LEU A 305 6.12 20.44 9.82
N ASP A 306 6.10 19.21 10.32
CA ASP A 306 5.08 18.74 11.26
C ASP A 306 5.72 17.69 12.19
N PRO A 307 6.47 18.13 13.22
CA PRO A 307 7.18 17.24 14.11
C PRO A 307 6.23 16.38 14.94
N GLY A 308 6.51 15.06 14.99
CA GLY A 308 5.77 14.12 15.81
C GLY A 308 4.92 13.12 15.03
N TRP A 309 4.94 13.17 13.71
CA TRP A 309 4.13 12.32 12.82
C TRP A 309 2.63 12.46 13.16
N THR A 310 1.92 11.35 13.48
CA THR A 310 0.50 11.39 13.92
C THR A 310 0.33 11.70 15.41
N SER A 311 1.43 11.86 16.15
CA SER A 311 1.39 11.98 17.60
C SER A 311 1.17 13.41 18.06
N LYS A 312 0.21 13.61 18.99
CA LYS A 312 0.02 14.84 19.76
C LYS A 312 0.72 14.79 21.13
N GLU A 313 1.39 13.71 21.45
CA GLU A 313 2.10 13.49 22.71
C GLU A 313 3.61 13.53 22.53
N ASN A 314 4.36 13.41 23.62
CA ASN A 314 5.82 13.34 23.55
C ASN A 314 6.25 12.18 22.65
N ILE A 315 7.07 12.49 21.64
CA ILE A 315 7.48 11.52 20.60
C ILE A 315 8.23 10.29 21.16
N ILE A 316 8.96 10.45 22.25
CA ILE A 316 9.66 9.34 22.91
C ILE A 316 8.65 8.39 23.57
N LEU A 317 7.64 8.94 24.26
CA LEU A 317 6.57 8.15 24.85
C LEU A 317 5.72 7.48 23.77
N PHE A 318 5.41 8.22 22.70
CA PHE A 318 4.67 7.68 21.55
C PHE A 318 5.39 6.45 20.95
N TRP A 319 6.65 6.59 20.54
CA TRP A 319 7.39 5.48 19.97
C TRP A 319 7.70 4.39 21.00
N GLY A 320 7.92 4.76 22.27
CA GLY A 320 8.10 3.81 23.37
C GLY A 320 6.93 2.85 23.52
N LYS A 321 5.68 3.35 23.50
CA LYS A 321 4.50 2.49 23.61
C LYS A 321 4.20 1.73 22.30
N ASN A 322 4.38 2.39 21.15
CA ASN A 322 4.09 1.80 19.83
C ASN A 322 5.09 0.72 19.40
N LEU A 323 6.35 0.81 19.82
CA LEU A 323 7.38 -0.19 19.58
C LEU A 323 7.56 -1.15 20.77
N GLY A 324 7.11 -0.77 21.95
CA GLY A 324 7.25 -1.59 23.16
C GLY A 324 8.71 -1.97 23.45
N ILE A 325 8.94 -3.22 23.79
CA ILE A 325 10.27 -3.77 24.08
C ILE A 325 11.24 -3.70 22.89
N PHE A 326 10.73 -3.62 21.67
CA PHE A 326 11.58 -3.46 20.48
C PHE A 326 12.47 -2.21 20.55
N ALA A 327 11.96 -1.08 21.08
CA ALA A 327 12.70 0.19 21.12
C ALA A 327 13.99 0.11 21.98
N PRO A 328 13.97 -0.33 23.24
CA PRO A 328 15.20 -0.47 24.03
C PRO A 328 16.13 -1.55 23.46
N ILE A 329 15.59 -2.66 22.93
CA ILE A 329 16.43 -3.70 22.30
C ILE A 329 17.10 -3.16 21.05
N LEU A 330 16.40 -2.39 20.19
CA LEU A 330 17.01 -1.74 19.03
C LEU A 330 18.17 -0.81 19.45
N THR A 331 17.98 -0.03 20.51
CA THR A 331 19.03 0.87 21.02
C THR A 331 20.29 0.10 21.43
N VAL A 332 20.14 -0.98 22.21
CA VAL A 332 21.25 -1.84 22.63
C VAL A 332 21.89 -2.54 21.42
N ALA A 333 21.05 -3.06 20.51
CA ALA A 333 21.49 -3.74 19.29
C ALA A 333 22.31 -2.82 18.38
N LEU A 334 21.92 -1.54 18.24
CA LEU A 334 22.68 -0.56 17.45
C LEU A 334 24.07 -0.29 18.03
N VAL A 335 24.18 -0.13 19.36
CA VAL A 335 25.47 0.02 20.03
C VAL A 335 26.33 -1.23 19.82
N TRP A 336 25.72 -2.40 19.95
CA TRP A 336 26.44 -3.66 19.75
C TRP A 336 26.89 -3.85 18.30
N VAL A 337 26.03 -3.59 17.32
CA VAL A 337 26.36 -3.68 15.89
C VAL A 337 27.42 -2.65 15.50
N TYR A 338 27.37 -1.43 16.03
CA TYR A 338 28.42 -0.43 15.82
C TYR A 338 29.79 -0.94 16.24
N LYS A 339 29.91 -1.66 17.38
CA LYS A 339 31.16 -2.23 17.86
C LYS A 339 31.61 -3.47 17.08
N ASN A 340 30.67 -4.35 16.68
CA ASN A 340 30.98 -5.68 16.16
C ASN A 340 30.85 -5.81 14.64
N ASN A 341 30.04 -4.95 13.99
CA ASN A 341 29.79 -5.00 12.54
C ASN A 341 29.56 -3.59 11.97
N LYS A 342 30.61 -2.77 11.94
CA LYS A 342 30.57 -1.38 11.44
C LYS A 342 29.98 -1.26 10.05
N LYS A 343 30.14 -2.30 9.21
CA LYS A 343 29.59 -2.33 7.85
C LYS A 343 28.06 -2.41 7.86
N LEU A 344 27.49 -3.30 8.66
CA LEU A 344 26.04 -3.40 8.83
C LEU A 344 25.48 -2.11 9.43
N PHE A 345 26.19 -1.52 10.40
CA PHE A 345 25.83 -0.24 10.98
C PHE A 345 25.79 0.89 9.93
N SER A 346 26.82 1.00 9.08
CA SER A 346 26.85 2.05 8.03
C SER A 346 25.73 1.88 7.01
N LEU A 347 25.32 0.64 6.71
CA LEU A 347 24.17 0.36 5.83
C LEU A 347 22.82 0.70 6.47
N TYR A 348 22.75 0.71 7.80
CA TYR A 348 21.56 1.10 8.54
C TYR A 348 21.37 2.62 8.62
N LEU A 349 22.44 3.43 8.52
CA LEU A 349 22.38 4.89 8.70
C LEU A 349 21.32 5.59 7.82
N PRO A 350 21.16 5.28 6.51
CA PRO A 350 20.11 5.88 5.72
C PRO A 350 18.70 5.63 6.28
N PHE A 351 18.44 4.44 6.80
CA PHE A 351 17.14 4.10 7.39
C PHE A 351 16.92 4.82 8.73
N ALA A 352 17.96 4.97 9.56
CA ALA A 352 17.86 5.80 10.76
C ALA A 352 17.52 7.26 10.42
N ALA A 353 18.14 7.81 9.37
CA ALA A 353 17.82 9.15 8.91
C ALA A 353 16.37 9.26 8.36
N ILE A 354 15.88 8.24 7.66
CA ILE A 354 14.47 8.18 7.21
C ILE A 354 13.53 8.23 8.41
N PHE A 355 13.81 7.52 9.48
CA PHE A 355 13.02 7.60 10.73
C PHE A 355 12.98 9.04 11.26
N ILE A 356 14.12 9.70 11.36
CA ILE A 356 14.20 11.08 11.84
C ILE A 356 13.43 12.03 10.92
N ILE A 357 13.69 11.97 9.61
CA ILE A 357 13.08 12.85 8.61
C ILE A 357 11.57 12.67 8.57
N SER A 358 11.06 11.42 8.62
CA SER A 358 9.62 11.13 8.61
C SER A 358 8.89 11.51 9.91
N ASN A 359 9.62 11.74 11.00
CA ASN A 359 9.07 12.30 12.24
C ASN A 359 9.19 13.82 12.34
N ILE A 360 9.86 14.49 11.39
CA ILE A 360 10.01 15.95 11.34
C ILE A 360 9.16 16.55 10.22
N PHE A 361 9.11 15.89 9.06
CA PHE A 361 8.40 16.34 7.88
C PHE A 361 7.29 15.39 7.50
N VAL A 362 6.18 15.94 7.01
CA VAL A 362 5.11 15.20 6.34
C VAL A 362 5.22 15.46 4.84
N PHE A 363 5.06 14.40 4.03
CA PHE A 363 5.29 14.44 2.58
C PHE A 363 4.01 14.27 1.75
N GLN A 364 2.88 14.01 2.40
CA GLN A 364 1.58 13.76 1.79
C GLN A 364 0.49 14.60 2.48
N PRO A 365 -0.72 14.71 1.87
CA PRO A 365 -1.86 15.34 2.53
C PRO A 365 -2.20 14.70 3.88
N TRP A 366 -2.21 13.38 3.96
CA TRP A 366 -2.46 12.64 5.19
C TRP A 366 -1.14 12.23 5.86
N GLU A 367 -0.90 12.70 7.09
CA GLU A 367 0.34 12.46 7.84
C GLU A 367 0.64 10.97 8.08
N PHE A 368 -0.41 10.15 8.24
CA PHE A 368 -0.25 8.70 8.42
C PHE A 368 0.53 8.05 7.27
N ASP A 369 0.45 8.60 6.08
CA ASP A 369 1.13 8.06 4.89
C ASP A 369 2.66 8.09 4.98
N ASN A 370 3.26 8.87 5.89
CA ASN A 370 4.70 8.76 6.20
C ASN A 370 5.08 7.37 6.70
N SER A 371 4.13 6.61 7.22
CA SER A 371 4.31 5.22 7.61
C SER A 371 4.82 4.33 6.46
N LYS A 372 4.52 4.70 5.20
CA LYS A 372 5.04 4.05 3.98
C LYS A 372 6.56 4.18 3.81
N LEU A 373 7.19 5.14 4.49
CA LEU A 373 8.65 5.28 4.60
C LEU A 373 9.16 4.61 5.88
N LEU A 374 8.45 4.82 6.99
CA LEU A 374 8.80 4.27 8.30
C LEU A 374 8.82 2.74 8.31
N ILE A 375 8.00 2.07 7.50
CA ILE A 375 7.98 0.60 7.41
C ILE A 375 9.30 0.03 6.86
N TYR A 376 9.99 0.73 5.95
CA TYR A 376 11.32 0.34 5.48
C TYR A 376 12.39 0.53 6.55
N TRP A 377 12.29 1.62 7.35
CA TRP A 377 13.11 1.78 8.53
C TRP A 377 12.90 0.64 9.52
N TYR A 378 11.64 0.25 9.76
CA TYR A 378 11.31 -0.83 10.67
C TYR A 378 11.84 -2.18 10.18
N PHE A 379 11.76 -2.44 8.87
CA PHE A 379 12.36 -3.64 8.27
C PHE A 379 13.88 -3.69 8.49
N ALA A 380 14.58 -2.59 8.21
CA ALA A 380 16.03 -2.50 8.45
C ALA A 380 16.38 -2.64 9.95
N SER A 381 15.57 -2.05 10.84
CA SER A 381 15.72 -2.17 12.30
C SER A 381 15.47 -3.60 12.77
N SER A 382 14.49 -4.30 12.17
CA SER A 382 14.22 -5.71 12.46
C SER A 382 15.40 -6.62 12.12
N ILE A 383 16.17 -6.31 11.06
CA ILE A 383 17.41 -7.02 10.73
C ILE A 383 18.45 -6.84 11.85
N ILE A 384 18.63 -5.61 12.34
CA ILE A 384 19.57 -5.27 13.41
C ILE A 384 19.19 -6.01 14.70
N VAL A 385 17.91 -5.91 15.10
CA VAL A 385 17.38 -6.56 16.30
C VAL A 385 17.50 -8.09 16.19
N ALA A 386 17.08 -8.68 15.08
CA ALA A 386 17.15 -10.13 14.87
C ALA A 386 18.58 -10.66 14.89
N TYR A 387 19.54 -9.91 14.33
CA TYR A 387 20.96 -10.28 14.36
C TYR A 387 21.50 -10.23 15.79
N PHE A 388 21.21 -9.15 16.54
CA PHE A 388 21.61 -9.04 17.96
C PHE A 388 20.96 -10.16 18.80
N MET A 389 19.66 -10.40 18.66
CA MET A 389 18.94 -11.45 19.37
C MET A 389 19.54 -12.83 19.10
N TYR A 390 19.90 -13.10 17.85
CA TYR A 390 20.53 -14.35 17.48
C TYR A 390 21.90 -14.52 18.15
N GLU A 391 22.81 -13.54 18.02
CA GLU A 391 24.18 -13.64 18.52
C GLU A 391 24.24 -13.59 20.06
N PHE A 392 23.35 -12.86 20.72
CA PHE A 392 23.39 -12.66 22.17
C PHE A 392 22.52 -13.65 22.95
N PHE A 393 21.39 -14.06 22.40
CA PHE A 393 20.46 -14.94 23.13
C PHE A 393 20.40 -16.35 22.56
N PHE A 394 20.32 -16.53 21.24
CA PHE A 394 20.07 -17.84 20.65
C PHE A 394 21.32 -18.65 20.32
N SER A 395 22.50 -18.06 20.36
CA SER A 395 23.78 -18.77 20.26
C SER A 395 24.28 -19.29 21.60
N GLU A 396 23.74 -18.81 22.71
CA GLU A 396 24.16 -19.08 24.07
C GLU A 396 23.38 -20.25 24.73
N GLY A 397 23.55 -20.44 26.03
CA GLY A 397 22.93 -21.49 26.83
C GLY A 397 21.40 -21.37 26.95
N LEU A 398 20.80 -22.36 27.63
CA LEU A 398 19.33 -22.47 27.72
C LEU A 398 18.66 -21.24 28.35
N VAL A 399 19.27 -20.67 29.41
CA VAL A 399 18.74 -19.49 30.12
C VAL A 399 18.63 -18.28 29.15
N HIS A 400 19.69 -18.03 28.36
CA HIS A 400 19.69 -16.96 27.36
C HIS A 400 18.62 -17.20 26.28
N LYS A 401 18.48 -18.44 25.79
CA LYS A 401 17.46 -18.81 24.82
C LYS A 401 16.05 -18.57 25.35
N THR A 402 15.79 -18.95 26.61
CA THR A 402 14.49 -18.72 27.27
C THR A 402 14.20 -17.21 27.36
N LEU A 403 15.18 -16.42 27.81
CA LEU A 403 15.02 -14.96 27.86
C LEU A 403 14.78 -14.37 26.45
N GLY A 404 15.52 -14.84 25.43
CA GLY A 404 15.32 -14.43 24.05
C GLY A 404 13.90 -14.72 23.53
N VAL A 405 13.34 -15.89 23.87
CA VAL A 405 11.95 -16.25 23.51
C VAL A 405 10.95 -15.32 24.21
N VAL A 406 11.15 -15.06 25.51
CA VAL A 406 10.28 -14.13 26.27
C VAL A 406 10.31 -12.72 25.69
N LEU A 407 11.50 -12.21 25.34
CA LEU A 407 11.62 -10.89 24.73
C LEU A 407 10.93 -10.83 23.35
N ILE A 408 11.09 -11.85 22.50
CA ILE A 408 10.37 -11.93 21.22
C ILE A 408 8.88 -12.01 21.44
N PHE A 409 8.40 -12.81 22.38
CA PHE A 409 6.98 -12.91 22.69
C PHE A 409 6.37 -11.52 22.96
N PHE A 410 6.99 -10.71 23.82
CA PHE A 410 6.49 -9.36 24.09
C PHE A 410 6.62 -8.39 22.91
N MET A 411 7.57 -8.60 21.99
CA MET A 411 7.68 -7.81 20.77
C MET A 411 6.56 -8.09 19.77
N VAL A 412 6.02 -9.32 19.74
CA VAL A 412 5.11 -9.76 18.68
C VAL A 412 3.67 -9.98 19.17
N PHE A 413 3.42 -9.95 20.47
CA PHE A 413 2.16 -10.44 21.05
C PHE A 413 0.95 -9.60 20.67
N ALA A 414 1.03 -8.26 20.67
CA ALA A 414 -0.07 -7.40 20.23
C ALA A 414 -0.48 -7.72 18.78
N SER A 415 0.51 -7.84 17.91
CA SER A 415 0.30 -8.16 16.51
C SER A 415 -0.19 -9.59 16.28
N PHE A 416 0.26 -10.54 17.11
CA PHE A 416 -0.26 -11.89 17.08
C PHE A 416 -1.77 -11.93 17.38
N LEU A 417 -2.23 -11.14 18.36
CA LEU A 417 -3.65 -11.01 18.66
C LEU A 417 -4.43 -10.42 17.48
N ASP A 418 -3.90 -9.38 16.84
CA ASP A 418 -4.52 -8.78 15.66
C ASP A 418 -4.62 -9.77 14.49
N ILE A 419 -3.53 -10.51 14.21
CA ILE A 419 -3.55 -11.58 13.21
C ILE A 419 -4.54 -12.68 13.58
N PHE A 420 -4.58 -13.10 14.86
CA PHE A 420 -5.56 -14.10 15.31
C PHE A 420 -7.00 -13.62 15.09
N ARG A 421 -7.28 -12.35 15.37
CA ARG A 421 -8.60 -11.73 15.14
C ARG A 421 -9.05 -11.87 13.69
N THR A 422 -8.14 -11.85 12.72
CA THR A 422 -8.47 -11.99 11.29
C THR A 422 -8.99 -13.38 10.90
N PHE A 423 -8.83 -14.39 11.76
CA PHE A 423 -9.44 -15.72 11.57
C PHE A 423 -10.84 -15.84 12.17
N THR A 424 -11.41 -14.72 12.63
CA THR A 424 -12.74 -14.66 13.20
C THR A 424 -13.68 -13.84 12.30
N PRO A 425 -15.01 -14.08 12.34
CA PRO A 425 -15.95 -13.33 11.49
C PRO A 425 -16.09 -11.84 11.88
N VAL A 426 -15.49 -11.41 12.99
CA VAL A 426 -15.58 -10.04 13.50
C VAL A 426 -14.96 -9.00 12.54
N THR A 427 -14.04 -9.42 11.68
CA THR A 427 -13.33 -8.54 10.73
C THR A 427 -13.99 -8.46 9.35
N SER A 428 -14.99 -9.31 9.07
CA SER A 428 -15.67 -9.34 7.79
C SER A 428 -16.59 -8.13 7.61
N TYR A 429 -16.54 -7.50 6.44
CA TYR A 429 -17.33 -6.32 6.11
C TYR A 429 -17.90 -6.40 4.69
N GLN A 430 -19.23 -6.23 4.55
CA GLN A 430 -19.89 -6.16 3.26
C GLN A 430 -19.60 -4.82 2.59
N ILE A 431 -18.96 -4.86 1.41
CA ILE A 431 -18.65 -3.65 0.63
C ILE A 431 -19.69 -3.35 -0.44
N PHE A 432 -20.36 -4.36 -1.00
CA PHE A 432 -21.42 -4.23 -1.97
C PHE A 432 -22.50 -5.28 -1.73
N SER A 433 -23.75 -4.85 -1.78
CA SER A 433 -24.90 -5.73 -1.74
C SER A 433 -25.12 -6.43 -3.09
N LYS A 434 -25.98 -7.45 -3.11
CA LYS A 434 -26.44 -8.08 -4.35
C LYS A 434 -27.10 -7.09 -5.31
N GLU A 435 -27.85 -6.10 -4.77
CA GLU A 435 -28.46 -5.04 -5.57
C GLU A 435 -27.39 -4.18 -6.23
N ASP A 436 -26.35 -3.75 -5.50
CA ASP A 436 -25.24 -2.96 -6.05
C ASP A 436 -24.56 -3.65 -7.22
N ILE A 437 -24.34 -4.96 -7.10
CA ILE A 437 -23.74 -5.78 -8.18
C ILE A 437 -24.67 -5.80 -9.39
N ALA A 438 -25.98 -5.98 -9.19
CA ALA A 438 -26.97 -5.99 -10.27
C ALA A 438 -27.04 -4.63 -10.97
N ILE A 439 -27.02 -3.52 -10.21
CA ILE A 439 -26.97 -2.16 -10.73
C ILE A 439 -25.72 -1.95 -11.59
N ALA A 440 -24.55 -2.30 -11.09
CA ALA A 440 -23.31 -2.15 -11.84
C ALA A 440 -23.31 -2.94 -13.16
N ASN A 441 -23.83 -4.16 -13.16
CA ASN A 441 -23.98 -5.00 -14.35
C ASN A 441 -24.98 -4.39 -15.34
N SER A 442 -26.11 -3.89 -14.88
CA SER A 442 -27.11 -3.20 -15.73
C SER A 442 -26.49 -1.95 -16.36
N VAL A 443 -25.74 -1.17 -15.61
CA VAL A 443 -25.02 0.02 -16.10
C VAL A 443 -23.99 -0.38 -17.17
N LYS A 444 -23.22 -1.45 -16.98
CA LYS A 444 -22.28 -1.95 -18.00
C LYS A 444 -22.98 -2.24 -19.32
N PHE A 445 -24.13 -2.88 -19.26
CA PHE A 445 -24.86 -3.32 -20.44
C PHE A 445 -25.64 -2.19 -21.14
N LEU A 446 -26.30 -1.31 -20.36
CA LEU A 446 -27.24 -0.31 -20.87
C LEU A 446 -26.60 1.03 -21.23
N THR A 447 -25.34 1.28 -20.88
CA THR A 447 -24.74 2.60 -21.01
C THR A 447 -23.46 2.61 -21.82
N ASN A 448 -23.15 3.77 -22.41
CA ASN A 448 -21.89 3.97 -23.12
C ASN A 448 -20.70 3.81 -22.16
N LYS A 449 -19.71 2.98 -22.53
CA LYS A 449 -18.50 2.74 -21.75
C LYS A 449 -17.65 3.98 -21.48
N ASN A 450 -17.75 5.00 -22.33
CA ASN A 450 -17.05 6.28 -22.19
C ASN A 450 -17.93 7.38 -21.57
N GLY A 451 -19.18 7.07 -21.18
CA GLY A 451 -20.10 8.03 -20.58
C GLY A 451 -19.60 8.55 -19.23
N THR A 452 -19.79 9.85 -19.01
CA THR A 452 -19.54 10.49 -17.71
C THR A 452 -20.82 10.45 -16.88
N PHE A 453 -20.70 9.99 -15.63
CA PHE A 453 -21.80 9.89 -14.69
C PHE A 453 -21.73 10.99 -13.62
N VAL A 454 -22.87 11.41 -13.12
CA VAL A 454 -22.98 12.13 -11.85
C VAL A 454 -23.55 11.17 -10.82
N THR A 455 -22.80 10.99 -9.71
CA THR A 455 -23.11 10.06 -8.62
C THR A 455 -22.86 10.74 -7.27
N ALA A 456 -23.39 10.16 -6.20
CA ALA A 456 -23.00 10.54 -4.84
C ALA A 456 -21.50 10.23 -4.62
N PRO A 457 -20.74 11.13 -3.95
CA PRO A 457 -19.30 10.98 -3.73
C PRO A 457 -18.99 10.08 -2.53
N ILE A 458 -19.59 8.91 -2.49
CA ILE A 458 -19.38 7.91 -1.46
C ILE A 458 -18.30 6.90 -1.85
N GLN A 459 -17.70 6.27 -0.85
CA GLN A 459 -16.58 5.35 -1.04
C GLN A 459 -16.96 4.11 -1.84
N ASN A 460 -18.04 3.45 -1.48
CA ASN A 460 -18.51 2.19 -2.08
C ASN A 460 -19.67 2.40 -3.09
N HIS A 461 -19.60 3.42 -3.94
CA HIS A 461 -20.59 3.62 -4.99
C HIS A 461 -20.44 2.56 -6.10
N PRO A 462 -21.49 1.76 -6.42
CA PRO A 462 -21.38 0.62 -7.35
C PRO A 462 -20.98 1.02 -8.77
N ILE A 463 -21.37 2.18 -9.25
CA ILE A 463 -21.09 2.61 -10.64
C ILE A 463 -19.58 2.78 -10.87
N PRO A 464 -18.84 3.69 -10.22
CA PRO A 464 -17.41 3.81 -10.47
C PRO A 464 -16.63 2.57 -10.04
N ALA A 465 -17.03 1.90 -8.94
CA ALA A 465 -16.29 0.78 -8.39
C ALA A 465 -16.42 -0.51 -9.20
N LEU A 466 -17.62 -0.87 -9.63
CA LEU A 466 -17.87 -2.19 -10.23
C LEU A 466 -18.15 -2.11 -11.73
N SER A 467 -18.66 -1.00 -12.27
CA SER A 467 -19.00 -0.92 -13.69
C SER A 467 -17.86 -0.40 -14.58
N GLY A 468 -16.78 0.14 -14.01
CA GLY A 468 -15.70 0.78 -14.77
C GLY A 468 -16.11 2.07 -15.49
N ARG A 469 -17.28 2.64 -15.16
CA ARG A 469 -17.71 3.95 -15.66
C ARG A 469 -17.04 5.07 -14.86
N SER A 470 -16.91 6.25 -15.50
CA SER A 470 -16.28 7.40 -14.83
C SER A 470 -17.34 8.31 -14.22
N THR A 471 -17.17 8.66 -12.95
CA THR A 471 -18.00 9.68 -12.31
C THR A 471 -17.32 11.05 -12.32
N LEU A 472 -18.13 12.14 -12.37
CA LEU A 472 -17.62 13.51 -12.37
C LEU A 472 -16.77 13.79 -11.14
N VAL A 473 -17.25 13.39 -9.95
CA VAL A 473 -16.55 13.47 -8.67
C VAL A 473 -16.86 12.21 -7.88
N GLY A 474 -15.82 11.44 -7.58
CA GLY A 474 -15.90 10.28 -6.71
C GLY A 474 -15.70 10.63 -5.24
N TYR A 475 -15.36 9.64 -4.42
CA TYR A 475 -15.17 9.83 -3.00
C TYR A 475 -14.10 10.88 -2.68
N HIS A 476 -14.47 11.89 -1.91
CA HIS A 476 -13.63 13.05 -1.62
C HIS A 476 -12.33 12.70 -0.90
N GLY A 477 -12.35 11.67 -0.03
CA GLY A 477 -11.17 11.22 0.69
C GLY A 477 -10.04 10.75 -0.24
N TRP A 478 -10.36 9.99 -1.31
CA TRP A 478 -9.35 9.58 -2.28
C TRP A 478 -8.83 10.75 -3.11
N LEU A 479 -9.72 11.65 -3.55
CA LEU A 479 -9.32 12.83 -4.32
C LEU A 479 -8.38 13.72 -3.50
N TRP A 480 -8.72 13.93 -2.22
CA TRP A 480 -7.89 14.71 -1.30
C TRP A 480 -6.52 14.04 -1.06
N THR A 481 -6.47 12.73 -0.76
CA THR A 481 -5.20 12.04 -0.52
C THR A 481 -4.32 11.95 -1.77
N HIS A 482 -4.93 11.99 -2.96
CA HIS A 482 -4.21 12.10 -4.24
C HIS A 482 -3.85 13.53 -4.62
N GLY A 483 -4.25 14.53 -3.82
CA GLY A 483 -3.96 15.95 -4.05
C GLY A 483 -4.74 16.57 -5.21
N ILE A 484 -5.89 16.01 -5.55
CA ILE A 484 -6.76 16.52 -6.61
C ILE A 484 -7.71 17.56 -6.02
N ASP A 485 -7.75 18.76 -6.61
CA ASP A 485 -8.75 19.75 -6.25
C ASP A 485 -10.10 19.42 -6.91
N TYR A 486 -11.03 18.98 -6.09
CA TYR A 486 -12.39 18.61 -6.47
C TYR A 486 -13.44 19.65 -6.06
N THR A 487 -13.06 20.71 -5.36
CA THR A 487 -13.97 21.63 -4.66
C THR A 487 -15.03 22.22 -5.58
N ASN A 488 -14.61 22.78 -6.72
CA ASN A 488 -15.54 23.39 -7.68
C ASN A 488 -16.47 22.36 -8.31
N ARG A 489 -15.94 21.20 -8.69
CA ARG A 489 -16.77 20.12 -9.29
C ARG A 489 -17.77 19.55 -8.29
N ALA A 490 -17.41 19.42 -7.00
CA ALA A 490 -18.31 18.98 -5.95
C ALA A 490 -19.48 19.96 -5.73
N GLN A 491 -19.22 21.27 -5.82
CA GLN A 491 -20.28 22.28 -5.80
C GLN A 491 -21.18 22.18 -7.05
N ASP A 492 -20.60 21.99 -8.22
CA ASP A 492 -21.35 21.84 -9.47
C ASP A 492 -22.23 20.57 -9.45
N VAL A 493 -21.76 19.46 -8.83
CA VAL A 493 -22.60 18.25 -8.61
C VAL A 493 -23.83 18.56 -7.78
N LYS A 494 -23.70 19.35 -6.69
CA LYS A 494 -24.86 19.78 -5.88
C LYS A 494 -25.85 20.58 -6.70
N LYS A 495 -25.37 21.54 -7.53
CA LYS A 495 -26.22 22.35 -8.41
C LYS A 495 -26.92 21.50 -9.45
N ILE A 496 -26.27 20.50 -10.04
CA ILE A 496 -26.87 19.57 -10.99
C ILE A 496 -28.08 18.87 -10.37
N TYR A 497 -27.92 18.30 -9.16
CA TYR A 497 -29.03 17.63 -8.48
C TYR A 497 -30.17 18.61 -8.09
N ALA A 498 -29.84 19.83 -7.69
CA ALA A 498 -30.80 20.88 -7.39
C ALA A 498 -31.51 21.42 -8.65
N GLY A 499 -31.02 21.11 -9.86
CA GLY A 499 -31.51 21.64 -11.12
C GLY A 499 -31.06 23.07 -11.42
N GLU A 500 -30.04 23.56 -10.71
CA GLU A 500 -29.48 24.90 -10.88
C GLU A 500 -28.44 24.91 -12.00
N ASN A 501 -28.61 25.81 -12.98
CA ASN A 501 -27.71 25.93 -14.13
C ASN A 501 -27.46 24.58 -14.85
N PHE A 502 -28.46 23.71 -14.84
CA PHE A 502 -28.38 22.29 -15.16
C PHE A 502 -27.76 22.03 -16.54
N GLU A 503 -28.39 22.54 -17.61
CA GLU A 503 -27.95 22.28 -18.99
C GLU A 503 -26.54 22.78 -19.27
N ASN A 504 -26.18 23.95 -18.73
CA ASN A 504 -24.82 24.48 -18.88
C ASN A 504 -23.79 23.60 -18.18
N LEU A 505 -24.08 23.06 -16.98
CA LEU A 505 -23.20 22.19 -16.25
C LEU A 505 -23.07 20.81 -16.90
N ILE A 506 -24.20 20.27 -17.40
CA ILE A 506 -24.20 19.02 -18.18
C ILE A 506 -23.32 19.18 -19.43
N SER A 507 -23.48 20.28 -20.16
CA SER A 507 -22.68 20.59 -21.35
C SER A 507 -21.19 20.81 -21.02
N LYS A 508 -20.90 21.63 -19.99
CA LYS A 508 -19.53 21.92 -19.50
C LYS A 508 -18.71 20.65 -19.24
N TYR A 509 -19.33 19.68 -18.58
CA TYR A 509 -18.68 18.44 -18.19
C TYR A 509 -18.98 17.27 -19.12
N ARG A 510 -19.69 17.47 -20.23
CA ARG A 510 -20.14 16.42 -21.16
C ARG A 510 -20.71 15.20 -20.41
N ILE A 511 -21.61 15.48 -19.47
CA ILE A 511 -22.23 14.45 -18.65
C ILE A 511 -23.20 13.65 -19.51
N SER A 512 -23.12 12.33 -19.45
CA SER A 512 -24.01 11.45 -20.19
C SER A 512 -25.17 10.99 -19.33
N TYR A 513 -24.93 10.74 -18.04
CA TYR A 513 -25.95 10.15 -17.16
C TYR A 513 -25.95 10.81 -15.79
N VAL A 514 -27.15 11.11 -15.27
CA VAL A 514 -27.36 11.50 -13.87
C VAL A 514 -27.99 10.32 -13.14
N THR A 515 -27.31 9.84 -12.10
CA THR A 515 -27.77 8.71 -11.28
C THR A 515 -28.71 9.22 -10.19
N VAL A 516 -29.78 8.48 -9.91
CA VAL A 516 -30.65 8.70 -8.76
C VAL A 516 -30.89 7.34 -8.10
N GLY A 517 -30.35 7.19 -6.91
CA GLY A 517 -30.49 6.02 -6.06
C GLY A 517 -30.54 6.42 -4.58
N PRO A 518 -30.49 5.46 -3.66
CA PRO A 518 -30.49 5.73 -2.22
C PRO A 518 -29.37 6.66 -1.78
N HIS A 519 -28.18 6.52 -2.36
CA HIS A 519 -27.02 7.33 -2.01
C HIS A 519 -27.21 8.80 -2.40
N GLU A 520 -27.73 9.05 -3.62
CA GLU A 520 -27.97 10.41 -4.10
C GLU A 520 -29.11 11.08 -3.35
N THR A 521 -30.17 10.34 -3.02
CA THR A 521 -31.30 10.88 -2.24
C THR A 521 -30.93 11.19 -0.80
N ASN A 522 -29.93 10.50 -0.23
CA ASN A 522 -29.42 10.81 1.10
C ASN A 522 -28.51 12.05 1.11
N ASP A 523 -27.69 12.23 0.07
CA ASP A 523 -26.66 13.26 0.04
C ASP A 523 -27.14 14.59 -0.57
N PHE A 524 -28.18 14.56 -1.44
CA PHE A 524 -28.59 15.70 -2.22
C PHE A 524 -30.10 15.95 -2.22
N THR A 525 -30.49 17.22 -2.31
CA THR A 525 -31.83 17.61 -2.69
C THR A 525 -32.02 17.47 -4.21
N ILE A 526 -32.82 16.51 -4.64
CA ILE A 526 -32.99 16.18 -6.06
C ILE A 526 -34.19 16.88 -6.65
N ASN A 527 -33.99 17.67 -7.72
CA ASN A 527 -35.06 18.29 -8.49
C ASN A 527 -35.65 17.28 -9.50
N GLN A 528 -36.60 16.47 -9.03
CA GLN A 528 -37.26 15.46 -9.85
C GLN A 528 -37.97 16.05 -11.08
N LYS A 529 -38.54 17.30 -10.98
CA LYS A 529 -39.22 17.94 -12.09
C LYS A 529 -38.26 18.23 -13.25
N ASN A 530 -37.05 18.64 -12.95
CA ASN A 530 -36.03 18.89 -13.97
C ASN A 530 -35.60 17.59 -14.66
N LEU A 531 -35.32 16.55 -13.88
CA LEU A 531 -34.90 15.24 -14.41
C LEU A 531 -35.99 14.55 -15.23
N ALA A 532 -37.28 14.78 -14.94
CA ALA A 532 -38.41 14.19 -15.68
C ALA A 532 -38.45 14.57 -17.18
N ASN A 533 -37.71 15.61 -17.59
CA ASN A 533 -37.60 16.02 -18.99
C ASN A 533 -36.65 15.12 -19.82
N TYR A 534 -35.91 14.21 -19.19
CA TYR A 534 -34.90 13.40 -19.84
C TYR A 534 -35.26 11.91 -19.81
N PRO A 535 -34.82 11.11 -20.82
CA PRO A 535 -35.06 9.67 -20.85
C PRO A 535 -34.58 8.99 -19.56
N ARG A 536 -35.48 8.23 -18.94
CA ARG A 536 -35.24 7.51 -17.69
C ARG A 536 -34.98 6.03 -17.97
N ILE A 537 -33.86 5.51 -17.47
CA ILE A 537 -33.52 4.09 -17.46
C ILE A 537 -33.70 3.59 -16.03
N ILE A 538 -34.66 2.67 -15.82
CA ILE A 538 -34.91 2.07 -14.51
C ILE A 538 -33.97 0.89 -14.33
N LEU A 539 -33.11 0.93 -13.32
CA LEU A 539 -32.15 -0.13 -12.98
C LEU A 539 -32.73 -1.11 -11.95
N SER A 540 -33.45 -0.58 -10.95
CA SER A 540 -34.24 -1.32 -9.97
C SER A 540 -35.36 -0.46 -9.42
N GLN A 541 -36.06 -0.95 -8.40
CA GLN A 541 -37.12 -0.18 -7.74
C GLN A 541 -36.62 1.17 -7.19
N ASN A 542 -35.36 1.19 -6.68
CA ASN A 542 -34.78 2.36 -6.01
C ASN A 542 -33.74 3.10 -6.87
N TRP A 543 -33.33 2.56 -8.03
CA TRP A 543 -32.26 3.11 -8.84
C TRP A 543 -32.70 3.45 -10.25
N SER A 544 -32.37 4.64 -10.70
CA SER A 544 -32.63 5.14 -12.04
C SER A 544 -31.44 5.93 -12.58
N LEU A 545 -31.28 5.91 -13.90
CA LEU A 545 -30.40 6.81 -14.63
C LEU A 545 -31.23 7.72 -15.49
N TYR A 546 -30.82 8.96 -15.63
CA TYR A 546 -31.39 9.90 -16.59
C TYR A 546 -30.33 10.17 -17.67
N ASP A 547 -30.68 9.86 -18.93
CA ASP A 547 -29.78 10.11 -20.07
C ASP A 547 -29.93 11.59 -20.48
N VAL A 548 -28.86 12.35 -20.23
CA VAL A 548 -28.77 13.78 -20.50
C VAL A 548 -27.78 14.09 -21.64
N SER A 549 -27.31 13.06 -22.33
CA SER A 549 -26.25 13.18 -23.35
C SER A 549 -26.65 14.06 -24.54
N ASN A 550 -27.94 14.14 -24.85
CA ASN A 550 -28.48 14.98 -25.95
C ASN A 550 -28.19 16.47 -25.76
N ILE A 551 -28.00 16.96 -24.52
CA ILE A 551 -27.75 18.37 -24.22
C ILE A 551 -26.47 18.86 -24.91
N TRP A 552 -25.42 18.06 -24.89
CA TRP A 552 -24.10 18.44 -25.46
C TRP A 552 -23.87 17.82 -26.84
N ALA A 553 -24.55 16.72 -27.18
CA ALA A 553 -24.42 16.09 -28.50
C ALA A 553 -24.99 16.99 -29.62
N ASN A 554 -26.10 17.67 -29.36
CA ASN A 554 -26.75 18.58 -30.32
C ASN A 554 -26.03 19.93 -30.45
N GLY A 555 -25.17 20.31 -29.47
CA GLY A 555 -24.41 21.57 -29.52
C GLY A 555 -23.17 21.55 -30.46
N ASN A 556 -22.72 20.39 -30.90
CA ASN A 556 -21.57 20.25 -31.83
C ASN A 556 -21.95 20.43 -33.32
N GLY A 557 -23.19 20.70 -33.63
CA GLY A 557 -23.68 20.92 -35.02
C GLY A 557 -23.78 22.40 -35.45
N GLN A 558 -23.35 23.35 -34.60
CA GLN A 558 -23.49 24.80 -34.88
C GLN A 558 -22.18 25.59 -34.70
N ASN A 559 -20.98 24.96 -34.88
CA ASN A 559 -19.76 25.76 -35.03
C ASN A 559 -18.93 25.28 -36.23
#